data_963039ea5ad5fde0f2e5421a800f4da9
#
_entry.id   963039ea5ad5fde0f2e5421a800f4da9
#
_cell.length_a   1.000
_cell.length_b   1.000
_cell.length_c   1.000
_cell.angle_alpha   90.00
_cell.angle_beta   90.00
_cell.angle_gamma   90.00
#
_symmetry.space_group_name_H-M   'P 1'
#
loop_
_entity.id
_entity.type
_entity.pdbx_description
1 polymer ?
#
loop_
_entity_poly.entity_id
_entity_poly.type
_entity_poly.pdbx_seq_one_letter_code
_entity_poly.pdbx_strand_id
1 'polypeptide(L)'
;YNASYYVINDDYRVYMCLQNGTSPDYPNGQISLDQPTFTDLEPRAAGTSNDGYVWKYLFTIKPNEIIKFETSDFIPVPQDWNTSADNAPVRDNAIDGSIKIVTVQNAGVNVGAISTSYTRVPINGDGNGAEATVVVNNDLKIDSVTVSSQGSGYTYGTLDLAAGGVPVATTPAEFDVIIPPSGGHGADTVSYTHLRAHET
;
A
#
# COMPACT_ATOMS: atom_id res chain seq x y z
N TYR A 1 13.75 2.98 -0.68
CA TYR A 1 13.16 4.16 0.00
C TYR A 1 11.67 3.89 0.21
N ASN A 2 11.31 3.30 1.34
CA ASN A 2 9.91 3.22 1.78
C ASN A 2 9.55 4.55 2.47
N ALA A 3 9.33 5.58 1.67
CA ALA A 3 8.83 6.85 2.20
C ALA A 3 7.30 6.76 2.26
N SER A 4 6.76 6.45 3.44
CA SER A 4 5.35 6.70 3.71
C SER A 4 5.14 8.21 3.75
N TYR A 5 4.46 8.76 2.76
CA TYR A 5 4.08 10.16 2.77
C TYR A 5 2.57 10.30 2.62
N TYR A 6 2.09 11.47 3.00
CA TYR A 6 0.67 11.76 3.08
C TYR A 6 0.36 12.92 2.16
N VAL A 7 -0.80 12.86 1.52
CA VAL A 7 -1.33 13.95 0.71
C VAL A 7 -2.72 14.32 1.18
N ILE A 8 -3.06 15.59 1.03
CA ILE A 8 -4.39 16.13 1.21
C ILE A 8 -4.90 16.59 -0.15
N ASN A 9 -6.13 16.25 -0.50
CA ASN A 9 -6.76 16.72 -1.73
C ASN A 9 -7.65 17.95 -1.50
N ASP A 10 -8.21 18.50 -2.57
CA ASP A 10 -9.07 19.69 -2.53
C ASP A 10 -10.37 19.51 -1.72
N ASP A 11 -10.79 18.25 -1.50
CA ASP A 11 -11.92 17.89 -0.63
C ASP A 11 -11.51 17.69 0.85
N TYR A 12 -10.27 18.06 1.21
CA TYR A 12 -9.68 17.84 2.54
C TYR A 12 -9.63 16.37 2.98
N ARG A 13 -9.55 15.45 2.02
CA ARG A 13 -9.34 14.04 2.28
C ARG A 13 -7.85 13.74 2.37
N VAL A 14 -7.46 13.01 3.39
CA VAL A 14 -6.07 12.64 3.66
C VAL A 14 -5.83 11.19 3.22
N TYR A 15 -4.77 11.00 2.46
CA TYR A 15 -4.35 9.71 1.97
C TYR A 15 -2.90 9.41 2.35
N MET A 16 -2.63 8.14 2.60
CA MET A 16 -1.28 7.61 2.76
C MET A 16 -0.85 6.94 1.46
N CYS A 17 0.33 7.26 0.98
CA CYS A 17 0.95 6.55 -0.12
C CYS A 17 1.52 5.20 0.37
N LEU A 18 1.05 4.09 -0.20
CA LEU A 18 1.57 2.75 0.08
C LEU A 18 2.53 2.25 -1.01
N GLN A 19 2.40 2.79 -2.22
CA GLN A 19 3.27 2.50 -3.35
C GLN A 19 3.41 3.77 -4.20
N ASN A 20 4.63 4.14 -4.56
CA ASN A 20 4.97 5.39 -5.23
C ASN A 20 5.37 5.21 -6.70
N GLY A 21 4.80 4.24 -7.39
CA GLY A 21 5.13 3.94 -8.77
C GLY A 21 6.51 3.30 -8.96
N THR A 22 7.10 2.75 -7.88
CA THR A 22 8.35 1.99 -7.95
C THR A 22 8.14 0.73 -8.78
N SER A 23 9.00 0.51 -9.74
CA SER A 23 9.03 -0.69 -10.58
C SER A 23 10.48 -0.99 -10.99
N PRO A 24 10.78 -2.15 -11.58
CA PRO A 24 12.11 -2.45 -12.09
C PRO A 24 12.67 -1.41 -13.07
N ASP A 25 11.79 -0.75 -13.83
CA ASP A 25 12.17 0.31 -14.78
C ASP A 25 12.30 1.68 -14.10
N TYR A 26 11.65 1.86 -12.95
CA TYR A 26 11.63 3.10 -12.16
C TYR A 26 11.95 2.81 -10.69
N PRO A 27 13.20 2.42 -10.35
CA PRO A 27 13.55 1.97 -9.00
C PRO A 27 13.44 3.06 -7.92
N ASN A 28 13.40 4.33 -8.32
CA ASN A 28 13.20 5.47 -7.42
C ASN A 28 11.76 5.99 -7.38
N GLY A 29 10.82 5.28 -8.03
CA GLY A 29 9.44 5.73 -8.22
C GLY A 29 9.28 6.67 -9.40
N GLN A 30 8.04 7.08 -9.64
CA GLN A 30 7.63 8.00 -10.69
C GLN A 30 6.91 9.21 -10.07
N ILE A 31 6.61 10.22 -10.88
CA ILE A 31 5.76 11.34 -10.49
C ILE A 31 4.30 10.87 -10.49
N SER A 32 3.54 11.19 -9.44
CA SER A 32 2.09 10.94 -9.43
C SER A 32 1.39 11.85 -10.43
N LEU A 33 0.51 11.27 -11.22
CA LEU A 33 -0.23 11.96 -12.28
C LEU A 33 -1.71 12.16 -11.94
N ASP A 34 -2.24 11.38 -10.99
CA ASP A 34 -3.65 11.40 -10.63
C ASP A 34 -3.84 11.66 -9.13
N GLN A 35 -4.67 12.66 -8.82
CA GLN A 35 -5.06 12.96 -7.45
C GLN A 35 -6.06 11.91 -6.93
N PRO A 36 -5.85 11.30 -5.74
CA PRO A 36 -6.83 10.41 -5.16
C PRO A 36 -8.07 11.18 -4.67
N THR A 37 -9.26 10.68 -5.01
CA THR A 37 -10.55 11.30 -4.64
C THR A 37 -11.55 10.34 -4.01
N PHE A 38 -11.20 9.07 -3.86
CA PHE A 38 -12.04 8.01 -3.33
C PHE A 38 -12.03 7.96 -1.79
N THR A 39 -13.01 7.27 -1.22
CA THR A 39 -13.12 6.99 0.22
C THR A 39 -13.21 5.50 0.51
N ASP A 40 -12.77 4.67 -0.45
CA ASP A 40 -12.73 3.21 -0.29
C ASP A 40 -11.82 2.83 0.87
N LEU A 41 -12.22 1.79 1.61
CA LEU A 41 -11.47 1.29 2.77
C LEU A 41 -10.23 0.49 2.36
N GLU A 42 -10.25 -0.10 1.17
CA GLU A 42 -9.08 -0.80 0.63
C GLU A 42 -8.19 0.15 -0.18
N PRO A 43 -6.87 -0.05 -0.14
CA PRO A 43 -5.95 0.71 -0.98
C PRO A 43 -6.22 0.49 -2.47
N ARG A 44 -6.10 1.56 -3.25
CA ARG A 44 -6.23 1.47 -4.71
C ARG A 44 -5.48 2.59 -5.44
N ALA A 45 -5.29 2.41 -6.75
CA ALA A 45 -4.77 3.45 -7.61
C ALA A 45 -5.77 4.61 -7.76
N ALA A 46 -5.27 5.81 -7.98
CA ALA A 46 -6.06 6.96 -8.38
C ALA A 46 -6.15 7.05 -9.91
N GLY A 47 -7.22 7.66 -10.40
CA GLY A 47 -7.41 7.97 -11.82
C GLY A 47 -7.20 6.82 -12.80
N THR A 48 -6.64 7.12 -13.97
CA THR A 48 -6.47 6.18 -15.08
C THR A 48 -5.08 6.24 -15.74
N SER A 49 -4.15 7.02 -15.21
CA SER A 49 -2.80 7.18 -15.77
C SER A 49 -1.92 5.94 -15.63
N ASN A 50 -2.28 5.02 -14.72
CA ASN A 50 -1.47 3.86 -14.34
C ASN A 50 -0.04 4.22 -13.94
N ASP A 51 0.12 5.32 -13.18
CA ASP A 51 1.39 5.82 -12.66
C ASP A 51 2.02 4.92 -11.58
N GLY A 52 1.35 3.82 -11.22
CA GLY A 52 1.80 2.84 -10.22
C GLY A 52 1.63 3.30 -8.78
N TYR A 53 0.98 4.45 -8.56
CA TYR A 53 0.67 4.89 -7.20
C TYR A 53 -0.51 4.12 -6.61
N VAL A 54 -0.37 3.71 -5.35
CA VAL A 54 -1.45 3.10 -4.56
C VAL A 54 -1.63 3.89 -3.29
N TRP A 55 -2.85 4.35 -3.09
CA TRP A 55 -3.25 5.21 -2.00
C TRP A 55 -4.21 4.51 -1.04
N LYS A 56 -4.05 4.76 0.25
CA LYS A 56 -4.99 4.38 1.31
C LYS A 56 -5.67 5.64 1.84
N TYR A 57 -7.00 5.71 1.72
CA TYR A 57 -7.78 6.75 2.39
C TYR A 57 -7.70 6.58 3.91
N LEU A 58 -7.51 7.67 4.64
CA LEU A 58 -7.44 7.69 6.09
C LEU A 58 -8.62 8.42 6.72
N PHE A 59 -8.80 9.70 6.41
CA PHE A 59 -9.87 10.52 6.97
C PHE A 59 -10.11 11.78 6.14
N THR A 60 -11.22 12.47 6.45
CA THR A 60 -11.50 13.81 5.93
C THR A 60 -11.41 14.80 7.08
N ILE A 61 -10.66 15.90 6.88
CA ILE A 61 -10.48 16.95 7.89
C ILE A 61 -11.76 17.76 7.99
N LYS A 62 -12.22 18.01 9.21
CA LYS A 62 -13.41 18.82 9.45
C LYS A 62 -13.10 20.32 9.23
N PRO A 63 -14.05 21.11 8.71
CA PRO A 63 -13.81 22.54 8.41
C PRO A 63 -13.30 23.38 9.61
N ASN A 64 -13.73 23.05 10.83
CA ASN A 64 -13.27 23.71 12.04
C ASN A 64 -11.82 23.37 12.43
N GLU A 65 -11.32 22.24 11.99
CA GLU A 65 -9.92 21.80 12.20
C GLU A 65 -9.00 22.43 11.16
N ILE A 66 -9.46 22.55 9.91
CA ILE A 66 -8.75 23.23 8.83
C ILE A 66 -8.40 24.67 9.25
N ILE A 67 -9.40 25.45 9.64
CA ILE A 67 -9.21 26.87 10.00
C ILE A 67 -8.24 27.07 11.16
N LYS A 68 -8.14 26.10 12.06
CA LYS A 68 -7.35 26.23 13.29
C LYS A 68 -5.94 25.66 13.19
N PHE A 69 -5.74 24.63 12.42
CA PHE A 69 -4.55 23.77 12.53
C PHE A 69 -3.85 23.46 11.22
N GLU A 70 -4.48 23.74 10.06
CA GLU A 70 -3.83 23.52 8.79
C GLU A 70 -2.72 24.55 8.56
N THR A 71 -1.56 24.06 8.16
CA THR A 71 -0.43 24.88 7.72
C THR A 71 0.21 24.24 6.50
N SER A 72 1.10 24.96 5.81
CA SER A 72 1.88 24.42 4.68
C SER A 72 2.73 23.18 5.04
N ASP A 73 3.05 23.00 6.31
CA ASP A 73 3.96 21.94 6.77
C ASP A 73 3.27 20.79 7.48
N PHE A 74 2.03 20.98 7.99
CA PHE A 74 1.36 20.01 8.85
C PHE A 74 -0.11 19.80 8.45
N ILE A 75 -0.49 18.52 8.39
CA ILE A 75 -1.87 18.09 8.21
C ILE A 75 -2.47 17.83 9.60
N PRO A 76 -3.60 18.47 9.98
CA PRO A 76 -4.25 18.19 11.25
C PRO A 76 -4.81 16.77 11.29
N VAL A 77 -4.70 16.15 12.46
CA VAL A 77 -5.21 14.79 12.73
C VAL A 77 -6.46 14.90 13.61
N PRO A 78 -7.55 14.16 13.32
CA PRO A 78 -8.77 14.19 14.11
C PRO A 78 -8.51 13.85 15.59
N GLN A 79 -8.90 14.73 16.51
CA GLN A 79 -8.72 14.53 17.95
C GLN A 79 -9.70 13.48 18.52
N ASP A 80 -10.85 13.31 17.85
CA ASP A 80 -11.92 12.42 18.28
C ASP A 80 -11.85 11.04 17.57
N TRP A 81 -10.65 10.63 17.09
CA TRP A 81 -10.47 9.42 16.29
C TRP A 81 -11.18 8.19 16.86
N ASN A 82 -10.96 7.93 18.16
CA ASN A 82 -11.47 6.73 18.82
C ASN A 82 -12.98 6.76 19.08
N THR A 83 -13.62 7.92 19.00
CA THR A 83 -15.03 8.10 19.33
C THR A 83 -15.87 8.58 18.16
N SER A 84 -15.26 9.10 17.11
CA SER A 84 -15.95 9.62 15.94
C SER A 84 -16.60 8.49 15.12
N ALA A 85 -17.90 8.67 14.84
CA ALA A 85 -18.62 7.79 13.95
C ALA A 85 -18.18 7.95 12.48
N ASP A 86 -17.71 9.15 12.09
CA ASP A 86 -17.26 9.44 10.72
C ASP A 86 -15.96 8.67 10.39
N ASN A 87 -15.10 8.44 11.40
CA ASN A 87 -13.83 7.73 11.24
C ASN A 87 -13.94 6.22 11.55
N ALA A 88 -15.07 5.78 12.12
CA ALA A 88 -15.30 4.38 12.48
C ALA A 88 -15.08 3.40 11.32
N PRO A 89 -15.53 3.66 10.08
CA PRO A 89 -15.32 2.72 8.97
C PRO A 89 -13.84 2.43 8.71
N VAL A 90 -12.97 3.44 8.75
CA VAL A 90 -11.51 3.28 8.52
C VAL A 90 -10.86 2.61 9.71
N ARG A 91 -11.17 3.06 10.93
CA ARG A 91 -10.63 2.49 12.16
C ARG A 91 -11.00 1.01 12.34
N ASP A 92 -12.27 0.68 12.15
CA ASP A 92 -12.78 -0.66 12.41
C ASP A 92 -12.42 -1.66 11.29
N ASN A 93 -12.01 -1.15 10.10
CA ASN A 93 -11.46 -1.96 9.01
C ASN A 93 -9.94 -2.20 9.15
N ALA A 94 -9.28 -1.59 10.11
CA ALA A 94 -7.87 -1.83 10.36
C ALA A 94 -7.67 -3.21 11.00
N ILE A 95 -6.70 -3.96 10.47
CA ILE A 95 -6.33 -5.29 10.96
C ILE A 95 -4.83 -5.28 11.24
N ASP A 96 -4.47 -5.61 12.47
CA ASP A 96 -3.07 -5.65 12.90
C ASP A 96 -2.27 -6.63 12.03
N GLY A 97 -1.12 -6.16 11.53
CA GLY A 97 -0.24 -6.94 10.67
C GLY A 97 -0.88 -7.41 9.36
N SER A 98 -1.93 -6.73 8.84
CA SER A 98 -2.53 -7.09 7.56
C SER A 98 -1.68 -6.57 6.39
N ILE A 99 -1.28 -7.46 5.49
CA ILE A 99 -0.50 -7.09 4.30
C ILE A 99 -1.46 -6.66 3.20
N LYS A 100 -1.31 -5.42 2.71
CA LYS A 100 -2.15 -4.87 1.64
C LYS A 100 -1.41 -4.76 0.32
N ILE A 101 -0.09 -4.55 0.36
CA ILE A 101 0.76 -4.28 -0.82
C ILE A 101 2.02 -5.13 -0.76
N VAL A 102 2.42 -5.64 -1.91
CA VAL A 102 3.74 -6.22 -2.18
C VAL A 102 4.28 -5.53 -3.43
N THR A 103 5.41 -4.88 -3.32
CA THR A 103 6.07 -4.19 -4.44
C THR A 103 7.12 -5.07 -5.09
N VAL A 104 7.26 -4.98 -6.41
CA VAL A 104 8.28 -5.69 -7.18
C VAL A 104 9.52 -4.80 -7.27
N GLN A 105 10.59 -5.17 -6.58
CA GLN A 105 11.88 -4.46 -6.62
C GLN A 105 12.74 -4.93 -7.79
N ASN A 106 12.70 -6.24 -8.06
CA ASN A 106 13.36 -6.86 -9.21
C ASN A 106 12.42 -7.90 -9.81
N ALA A 107 12.14 -7.79 -11.10
CA ALA A 107 11.22 -8.69 -11.80
C ALA A 107 11.78 -10.12 -12.02
N GLY A 108 13.06 -10.34 -11.76
CA GLY A 108 13.75 -11.60 -12.03
C GLY A 108 13.97 -11.86 -13.52
N VAL A 109 14.56 -13.02 -13.83
CA VAL A 109 14.80 -13.49 -15.22
C VAL A 109 14.46 -14.97 -15.29
N ASN A 110 13.72 -15.37 -16.34
CA ASN A 110 13.19 -16.71 -16.54
C ASN A 110 12.36 -17.19 -15.33
N VAL A 111 11.47 -16.33 -14.86
CA VAL A 111 10.55 -16.63 -13.76
C VAL A 111 9.29 -17.27 -14.34
N GLY A 112 8.89 -18.40 -13.80
CA GLY A 112 7.60 -19.01 -14.11
C GLY A 112 7.38 -19.40 -15.56
N ALA A 113 6.15 -19.28 -16.03
CA ALA A 113 5.75 -19.55 -17.40
C ALA A 113 5.14 -18.29 -18.05
N ILE A 114 5.31 -18.18 -19.37
CA ILE A 114 4.85 -17.04 -20.19
C ILE A 114 3.36 -16.75 -19.94
N SER A 115 3.02 -15.49 -19.72
CA SER A 115 1.63 -14.99 -19.58
C SER A 115 0.79 -15.78 -18.57
N THR A 116 1.41 -16.21 -17.48
CA THR A 116 0.76 -17.07 -16.48
C THR A 116 0.52 -16.31 -15.17
N SER A 117 -0.67 -16.52 -14.61
CA SER A 117 -1.01 -16.02 -13.27
C SER A 117 -0.95 -17.16 -12.26
N TYR A 118 -0.15 -16.98 -11.23
CA TYR A 118 -0.03 -17.90 -10.09
C TYR A 118 -0.83 -17.35 -8.93
N THR A 119 -1.88 -18.07 -8.54
CA THR A 119 -2.77 -17.66 -7.45
C THR A 119 -2.39 -18.37 -6.16
N ARG A 120 -2.75 -17.74 -5.02
CA ARG A 120 -2.47 -18.27 -3.67
C ARG A 120 -0.98 -18.50 -3.41
N VAL A 121 -0.14 -17.63 -3.94
CA VAL A 121 1.29 -17.62 -3.58
C VAL A 121 1.39 -17.13 -2.15
N PRO A 122 1.92 -17.94 -1.20
CA PRO A 122 1.90 -17.57 0.19
C PRO A 122 2.91 -16.48 0.52
N ILE A 123 2.55 -15.65 1.48
CA ILE A 123 3.47 -14.70 2.11
C ILE A 123 3.84 -15.29 3.47
N ASN A 124 5.08 -15.71 3.61
CA ASN A 124 5.63 -16.32 4.82
C ASN A 124 6.16 -15.24 5.78
N GLY A 125 5.97 -15.43 7.07
CA GLY A 125 6.40 -14.51 8.11
C GLY A 125 5.98 -15.00 9.48
N ASP A 126 5.86 -14.09 10.44
CA ASP A 126 5.38 -14.37 11.80
C ASP A 126 3.85 -14.31 11.91
N GLY A 127 3.16 -13.72 10.93
CA GLY A 127 1.71 -13.75 10.80
C GLY A 127 1.20 -14.99 10.05
N ASN A 128 -0.07 -14.97 9.67
CA ASN A 128 -0.66 -16.07 8.91
C ASN A 128 -1.77 -15.62 7.95
N GLY A 129 -2.02 -16.44 6.90
CA GLY A 129 -3.15 -16.30 6.01
C GLY A 129 -2.97 -15.26 4.90
N ALA A 130 -1.81 -14.62 4.76
CA ALA A 130 -1.57 -13.73 3.63
C ALA A 130 -1.18 -14.52 2.37
N GLU A 131 -1.81 -14.18 1.27
CA GLU A 131 -1.59 -14.77 -0.05
C GLU A 131 -1.61 -13.70 -1.13
N ALA A 132 -0.87 -13.93 -2.20
CA ALA A 132 -0.85 -13.04 -3.36
C ALA A 132 -1.10 -13.80 -4.67
N THR A 133 -1.50 -13.04 -5.69
CA THR A 133 -1.50 -13.47 -7.10
C THR A 133 -0.31 -12.83 -7.79
N VAL A 134 0.52 -13.64 -8.42
CA VAL A 134 1.71 -13.22 -9.15
C VAL A 134 1.47 -13.41 -10.64
N VAL A 135 1.67 -12.38 -11.43
CA VAL A 135 1.53 -12.42 -12.89
C VAL A 135 2.90 -12.37 -13.53
N VAL A 136 3.13 -13.29 -14.47
CA VAL A 136 4.36 -13.35 -15.28
C VAL A 136 4.04 -12.89 -16.69
N ASN A 137 4.87 -12.01 -17.24
CA ASN A 137 4.72 -11.47 -18.59
C ASN A 137 5.29 -12.40 -19.69
N ASN A 138 5.27 -11.92 -20.94
CA ASN A 138 5.80 -12.64 -22.10
C ASN A 138 7.32 -12.82 -22.09
N ASP A 139 8.03 -12.00 -21.33
CA ASP A 139 9.49 -12.01 -21.20
C ASP A 139 9.99 -12.89 -20.04
N LEU A 140 9.10 -13.70 -19.45
CA LEU A 140 9.38 -14.53 -18.28
C LEU A 140 9.90 -13.70 -17.08
N LYS A 141 9.31 -12.52 -16.87
CA LYS A 141 9.55 -11.63 -15.74
C LYS A 141 8.27 -11.43 -14.95
N ILE A 142 8.39 -11.14 -13.68
CA ILE A 142 7.24 -10.71 -12.87
C ILE A 142 6.73 -9.37 -13.42
N ASP A 143 5.45 -9.36 -13.78
CA ASP A 143 4.74 -8.19 -14.26
C ASP A 143 4.07 -7.43 -13.10
N SER A 144 3.34 -8.18 -12.27
CA SER A 144 2.64 -7.60 -11.13
C SER A 144 2.42 -8.61 -10.01
N VAL A 145 2.27 -8.09 -8.80
CA VAL A 145 1.87 -8.84 -7.60
C VAL A 145 0.69 -8.15 -6.97
N THR A 146 -0.39 -8.89 -6.75
CA THR A 146 -1.60 -8.39 -6.10
C THR A 146 -1.92 -9.25 -4.88
N VAL A 147 -2.07 -8.65 -3.71
CA VAL A 147 -2.46 -9.36 -2.50
C VAL A 147 -3.91 -9.83 -2.64
N SER A 148 -4.14 -11.13 -2.58
CA SER A 148 -5.46 -11.76 -2.69
C SER A 148 -6.08 -12.07 -1.33
N SER A 149 -5.25 -12.28 -0.31
CA SER A 149 -5.64 -12.39 1.10
C SER A 149 -4.64 -11.63 1.95
N GLN A 150 -5.13 -10.71 2.78
CA GLN A 150 -4.26 -9.82 3.56
C GLN A 150 -3.63 -10.47 4.79
N GLY A 151 -4.18 -11.58 5.27
CA GLY A 151 -3.74 -12.21 6.52
C GLY A 151 -3.83 -11.28 7.74
N SER A 152 -3.14 -11.64 8.80
CA SER A 152 -3.04 -10.84 10.03
C SER A 152 -1.82 -11.22 10.86
N GLY A 153 -1.41 -10.34 11.77
CA GLY A 153 -0.34 -10.60 12.74
C GLY A 153 1.07 -10.55 12.18
N TYR A 154 1.27 -10.00 10.98
CA TYR A 154 2.61 -9.87 10.40
C TYR A 154 3.35 -8.65 10.94
N THR A 155 4.60 -8.87 11.38
CA THR A 155 5.59 -7.81 11.61
C THR A 155 6.71 -7.84 10.56
N TYR A 156 6.83 -8.95 9.84
CA TYR A 156 7.63 -9.08 8.62
C TYR A 156 6.97 -10.11 7.68
N GLY A 157 7.29 -10.04 6.39
CA GLY A 157 6.78 -11.00 5.42
C GLY A 157 7.69 -11.11 4.20
N THR A 158 7.68 -12.29 3.58
CA THR A 158 8.37 -12.58 2.33
C THR A 158 7.46 -13.37 1.40
N LEU A 159 7.41 -13.01 0.14
CA LEU A 159 6.64 -13.75 -0.87
C LEU A 159 7.39 -15.03 -1.27
N ASP A 160 6.74 -16.18 -1.12
CA ASP A 160 7.32 -17.50 -1.43
C ASP A 160 6.84 -18.00 -2.79
N LEU A 161 7.58 -17.66 -3.83
CA LEU A 161 7.26 -18.09 -5.20
C LEU A 161 7.27 -19.62 -5.36
N ALA A 162 8.20 -20.31 -4.68
CA ALA A 162 8.35 -21.76 -4.79
C ALA A 162 7.14 -22.49 -4.21
N ALA A 163 6.69 -22.11 -3.02
CA ALA A 163 5.49 -22.65 -2.39
C ALA A 163 4.23 -22.30 -3.20
N GLY A 164 4.23 -21.17 -3.91
CA GLY A 164 3.17 -20.79 -4.86
C GLY A 164 3.19 -21.52 -6.19
N GLY A 165 4.13 -22.46 -6.38
CA GLY A 165 4.25 -23.24 -7.62
C GLY A 165 4.85 -22.48 -8.81
N VAL A 166 5.50 -21.35 -8.56
CA VAL A 166 6.22 -20.58 -9.60
C VAL A 166 7.55 -21.27 -9.87
N PRO A 167 7.85 -21.71 -11.11
CA PRO A 167 9.12 -22.32 -11.47
C PRO A 167 10.33 -21.43 -11.14
N VAL A 168 11.44 -22.08 -10.81
CA VAL A 168 12.68 -21.43 -10.37
C VAL A 168 13.25 -20.50 -11.46
N ALA A 169 13.54 -19.28 -11.09
CA ALA A 169 14.15 -18.26 -11.93
C ALA A 169 15.66 -18.49 -12.13
N THR A 170 16.20 -18.02 -13.27
CA THR A 170 17.65 -17.91 -13.47
C THR A 170 18.24 -16.80 -12.60
N THR A 171 17.55 -15.66 -12.52
CA THR A 171 17.81 -14.59 -11.56
C THR A 171 16.57 -14.45 -10.70
N PRO A 172 16.67 -14.57 -9.36
CA PRO A 172 15.53 -14.42 -8.46
C PRO A 172 14.85 -13.07 -8.62
N ALA A 173 13.53 -13.06 -8.52
CA ALA A 173 12.78 -11.82 -8.32
C ALA A 173 12.89 -11.37 -6.86
N GLU A 174 12.84 -10.05 -6.65
CA GLU A 174 12.91 -9.45 -5.33
C GLU A 174 11.65 -8.63 -5.05
N PHE A 175 11.12 -8.76 -3.86
CA PHE A 175 9.89 -8.13 -3.43
C PHE A 175 10.09 -7.41 -2.10
N ASP A 176 9.31 -6.35 -1.91
CA ASP A 176 9.17 -5.72 -0.61
C ASP A 176 7.71 -5.82 -0.15
N VAL A 177 7.51 -6.40 1.03
CA VAL A 177 6.20 -6.61 1.63
C VAL A 177 5.95 -5.44 2.58
N ILE A 178 4.95 -4.62 2.28
CA ILE A 178 4.62 -3.44 3.07
C ILE A 178 3.87 -3.87 4.34
N ILE A 179 4.56 -3.76 5.48
CA ILE A 179 4.00 -4.05 6.80
C ILE A 179 3.28 -2.80 7.33
N PRO A 180 2.03 -2.91 7.80
CA PRO A 180 1.32 -1.79 8.38
C PRO A 180 1.88 -1.43 9.77
N PRO A 181 1.59 -0.23 10.29
CA PRO A 181 1.87 0.10 11.68
C PRO A 181 1.05 -0.80 12.61
N SER A 182 1.45 -0.85 13.89
CA SER A 182 0.73 -1.61 14.92
C SER A 182 -0.76 -1.25 14.95
N GLY A 183 -1.60 -2.26 14.99
CA GLY A 183 -3.06 -2.14 14.87
C GLY A 183 -3.58 -2.11 13.43
N GLY A 184 -2.71 -1.97 12.43
CA GLY A 184 -3.10 -1.88 11.02
C GLY A 184 -3.22 -0.44 10.49
N HIS A 185 -3.29 -0.30 9.18
CA HIS A 185 -3.48 1.02 8.54
C HIS A 185 -4.84 1.62 8.91
N GLY A 186 -4.82 2.74 9.60
CA GLY A 186 -6.02 3.46 10.05
C GLY A 186 -6.49 3.12 11.46
N ALA A 187 -5.81 2.25 12.19
CA ALA A 187 -6.20 1.89 13.57
C ALA A 187 -6.09 3.07 14.54
N ASP A 188 -4.99 3.79 14.47
CA ASP A 188 -4.69 4.91 15.37
C ASP A 188 -4.03 6.06 14.62
N THR A 189 -4.52 7.27 14.87
CA THR A 189 -3.92 8.50 14.33
C THR A 189 -2.58 8.83 14.97
N VAL A 190 -2.28 8.33 16.17
CA VAL A 190 -0.98 8.52 16.81
C VAL A 190 0.16 7.92 16.00
N SER A 191 -0.12 6.84 15.27
CA SER A 191 0.83 6.24 14.31
C SER A 191 1.18 7.18 13.15
N TYR A 192 0.42 8.26 12.97
CA TYR A 192 0.58 9.25 11.89
C TYR A 192 0.99 10.63 12.40
N THR A 193 1.45 10.78 13.64
CA THR A 193 1.72 12.05 14.32
C THR A 193 2.85 12.92 13.73
N HIS A 194 3.51 12.46 12.67
CA HIS A 194 4.57 13.21 11.98
C HIS A 194 4.22 13.41 10.50
N LEU A 195 2.95 13.73 10.23
CA LEU A 195 2.48 14.02 8.88
C LEU A 195 3.10 15.35 8.39
N ARG A 196 4.14 15.24 7.58
CA ARG A 196 4.58 16.36 6.75
C ARG A 196 3.75 16.38 5.48
N ALA A 197 3.08 17.49 5.22
CA ALA A 197 2.47 17.72 3.93
C ALA A 197 3.58 17.79 2.87
N HIS A 198 3.51 16.94 1.84
CA HIS A 198 4.24 17.15 0.60
C HIS A 198 3.29 17.84 -0.37
N GLU A 199 3.63 19.05 -0.74
CA GLU A 199 3.00 19.71 -1.88
C GLU A 199 3.43 18.96 -3.15
N THR A 200 2.45 18.57 -3.95
CA THR A 200 2.65 18.00 -5.29
C THR A 200 2.84 19.09 -6.31
#